data_8e3be92f0e7240d3625db03d572a8e7e
#
_entry.id   8e3be92f0e7240d3625db03d572a8e7e
#
_cell.length_a   1.000
_cell.length_b   1.000
_cell.length_c   1.000
_cell.angle_alpha   90.00
_cell.angle_beta   90.00
_cell.angle_gamma   90.00
#
_symmetry.space_group_name_H-M   'P 1'
#
loop_
_entity.id
_entity.type
_entity.pdbx_description
1 polymer ?
#
loop_
_entity_poly.entity_id
_entity_poly.type
_entity_poly.pdbx_seq_one_letter_code
_entity_poly.pdbx_strand_id
1 'polypeptide(L)'
;MKPGNAGGGKDPDFWRAFEDGEVKVIGKSLQTPTAIRSLQRKLYRKAKAEPAFRFYLLYDKICREDILRHAYALARSNAGAPGVDGVTFADIDLSGREAWLAGLREELVLKTYRPNPVRRVSIPKPDGGERPLGIPTIRDRVVQTAAKLVLEPIFEADFEDSAYGYRPVRGAVDAVKEVHRLICRGHTDVVDAVPHGELMKSVARRIADGQVLRLIKLWLKAPIEERDGEGKRRMSGGKSNARGTPQGGVASPLLANIYMNRFLKYWRLTGRGRAFRAHVVAYADDFVILSRGYAGEALMWTKAVMTRLGLILNEAKTSLKNARREHFDFLGYSFGPYCYKGNGQWYLSASPSKKSVQRLKAKVGDLLAPGNNDPWPDVRDALNGFLFGWARYFSHGTHRAVFRGIDRYVYERVRDFLARRHKMKGRGTRRFSCNVVYGERGVLRLERLPWSLAPCTLR
;
A
#
# COMPACT_ATOMS: atom_id res chain seq x y z
N MET A 1 -9.67 -8.53 -9.82
CA MET A 1 -9.41 -7.59 -8.71
C MET A 1 -8.23 -6.72 -9.08
N LYS A 2 -8.41 -5.41 -9.26
CA LYS A 2 -7.30 -4.48 -9.38
C LYS A 2 -6.45 -4.61 -8.12
N PRO A 3 -5.10 -4.68 -8.20
CA PRO A 3 -4.27 -4.56 -7.02
C PRO A 3 -4.66 -3.24 -6.36
N GLY A 4 -4.96 -3.31 -5.04
CA GLY A 4 -5.35 -2.14 -4.28
C GLY A 4 -4.38 -1.01 -4.60
N ASN A 5 -4.93 0.14 -4.97
CA ASN A 5 -4.19 1.34 -5.31
C ASN A 5 -3.13 1.58 -4.22
N ALA A 6 -1.89 1.18 -4.48
CA ALA A 6 -0.75 1.77 -3.83
C ALA A 6 -0.87 3.25 -4.14
N GLY A 7 -1.26 4.03 -3.14
CA GLY A 7 -1.57 5.43 -3.28
C GLY A 7 -0.50 6.09 -4.11
N GLY A 8 -0.92 6.78 -5.17
CA GLY A 8 -0.01 7.45 -6.09
C GLY A 8 0.95 8.30 -5.30
N GLY A 9 2.24 7.94 -5.40
CA GLY A 9 3.31 8.63 -4.72
C GLY A 9 3.27 10.09 -5.09
N LYS A 10 2.95 10.91 -4.13
CA LYS A 10 3.17 12.34 -4.19
C LYS A 10 4.53 12.57 -3.54
N ASP A 11 5.38 13.31 -4.25
CA ASP A 11 6.78 13.67 -3.98
C ASP A 11 7.04 14.05 -2.50
N PRO A 12 8.20 13.70 -1.85
CA PRO A 12 8.59 14.17 -0.52
C PRO A 12 8.51 15.67 -0.37
N ASP A 13 8.68 16.38 -1.45
CA ASP A 13 8.40 17.79 -1.55
C ASP A 13 6.91 18.13 -1.53
N PHE A 14 5.97 17.17 -1.53
CA PHE A 14 4.54 17.52 -1.51
C PHE A 14 4.17 18.37 -0.28
N TRP A 15 4.67 18.04 0.89
CA TRP A 15 4.46 18.84 2.09
C TRP A 15 5.49 19.98 2.20
N ARG A 16 6.69 19.85 1.63
CA ARG A 16 7.63 20.97 1.39
C ARG A 16 7.17 21.85 0.23
N ALA A 17 6.67 21.30 -0.84
CA ALA A 17 6.03 22.05 -1.93
C ALA A 17 4.73 22.73 -1.50
N PHE A 18 4.15 22.34 -0.35
CA PHE A 18 3.19 23.18 0.35
C PHE A 18 3.84 24.47 0.91
N GLU A 19 5.15 24.49 1.11
CA GLU A 19 5.90 25.69 1.50
C GLU A 19 6.19 26.60 0.30
N ASP A 20 6.45 26.04 -0.88
CA ASP A 20 6.96 26.78 -2.06
C ASP A 20 5.92 27.08 -3.16
N GLY A 21 4.69 26.62 -3.02
CA GLY A 21 3.58 27.04 -3.91
C GLY A 21 3.46 26.34 -5.27
N GLU A 22 4.39 25.47 -5.68
CA GLU A 22 4.36 24.78 -6.97
C GLU A 22 4.14 23.26 -6.84
N VAL A 23 2.94 22.77 -7.17
CA VAL A 23 2.70 21.33 -7.35
C VAL A 23 2.04 21.08 -8.71
N LYS A 24 2.82 20.63 -9.68
CA LYS A 24 2.30 19.98 -10.89
C LYS A 24 2.07 18.49 -10.59
N VAL A 25 0.80 18.07 -10.55
CA VAL A 25 0.40 16.67 -10.44
C VAL A 25 0.20 16.10 -11.83
N ILE A 26 1.06 15.18 -12.25
CA ILE A 26 0.89 14.38 -13.47
C ILE A 26 0.17 13.08 -13.09
N GLY A 27 -1.10 12.95 -13.49
CA GLY A 27 -1.91 11.72 -13.32
C GLY A 27 -3.37 12.01 -12.96
N LYS A 28 -4.29 11.11 -13.32
CA LYS A 28 -5.75 11.17 -13.06
C LYS A 28 -6.12 11.03 -11.56
N SER A 29 -5.43 11.69 -10.64
CA SER A 29 -5.86 11.73 -9.24
C SER A 29 -6.73 12.97 -9.01
N LEU A 30 -7.85 12.79 -8.31
CA LEU A 30 -8.71 13.88 -7.85
C LEU A 30 -7.86 14.92 -7.10
N GLN A 31 -7.78 16.14 -7.63
CA GLN A 31 -7.04 17.20 -6.96
C GLN A 31 -7.77 17.62 -5.68
N THR A 32 -7.03 17.69 -4.59
CA THR A 32 -7.59 18.20 -3.33
C THR A 32 -7.90 19.70 -3.47
N PRO A 33 -9.13 20.16 -3.15
CA PRO A 33 -9.52 21.56 -3.22
C PRO A 33 -8.60 22.48 -2.41
N THR A 34 -8.40 23.72 -2.88
CA THR A 34 -7.48 24.69 -2.27
C THR A 34 -7.81 24.96 -0.79
N ALA A 35 -9.10 25.07 -0.45
CA ALA A 35 -9.54 25.28 0.93
C ALA A 35 -9.11 24.14 1.87
N ILE A 36 -9.22 22.90 1.39
CA ILE A 36 -8.78 21.70 2.15
C ILE A 36 -7.27 21.67 2.26
N ARG A 37 -6.55 21.94 1.17
CA ARG A 37 -5.07 22.04 1.19
C ARG A 37 -4.58 23.11 2.16
N SER A 38 -5.22 24.28 2.18
CA SER A 38 -4.89 25.34 3.12
C SER A 38 -5.06 24.91 4.57
N LEU A 39 -6.16 24.20 4.89
CA LEU A 39 -6.37 23.62 6.21
C LEU A 39 -5.27 22.60 6.57
N GLN A 40 -4.98 21.67 5.66
CA GLN A 40 -3.96 20.64 5.84
C GLN A 40 -2.59 21.26 6.10
N ARG A 41 -2.22 22.30 5.33
CA ARG A 41 -0.97 23.05 5.51
C ARG A 41 -0.90 23.70 6.92
N LYS A 42 -1.98 24.35 7.36
CA LYS A 42 -2.04 24.98 8.70
C LYS A 42 -1.86 23.94 9.80
N LEU A 43 -2.53 22.79 9.70
CA LEU A 43 -2.42 21.70 10.67
C LEU A 43 -1.01 21.12 10.70
N TYR A 44 -0.40 20.86 9.54
CA TYR A 44 0.97 20.36 9.43
C TYR A 44 1.98 21.33 10.03
N ARG A 45 1.92 22.62 9.65
CA ARG A 45 2.84 23.65 10.16
C ARG A 45 2.74 23.80 11.67
N LYS A 46 1.53 23.86 12.21
CA LYS A 46 1.31 23.91 13.67
C LYS A 46 1.88 22.66 14.35
N ALA A 47 1.62 21.48 13.82
CA ALA A 47 2.14 20.23 14.36
C ALA A 47 3.67 20.18 14.33
N LYS A 48 4.29 20.67 13.26
CA LYS A 48 5.75 20.69 13.08
C LYS A 48 6.44 21.71 13.98
N ALA A 49 5.85 22.90 14.09
CA ALA A 49 6.39 23.97 14.92
C ALA A 49 6.27 23.66 16.43
N GLU A 50 5.19 22.99 16.81
CA GLU A 50 4.88 22.69 18.22
C GLU A 50 4.69 21.17 18.43
N PRO A 51 5.76 20.39 18.59
CA PRO A 51 5.67 18.93 18.73
C PRO A 51 4.91 18.45 19.97
N ALA A 52 4.76 19.28 21.00
CA ALA A 52 4.00 18.98 22.20
C ALA A 52 2.53 19.43 22.12
N PHE A 53 2.16 20.20 21.10
CA PHE A 53 0.79 20.71 20.97
C PHE A 53 -0.21 19.58 20.75
N ARG A 54 -1.30 19.59 21.50
CA ARG A 54 -2.42 18.65 21.40
C ARG A 54 -3.62 19.35 20.80
N PHE A 55 -4.05 18.86 19.65
CA PHE A 55 -5.17 19.43 18.89
C PHE A 55 -6.51 19.09 19.55
N TYR A 56 -7.33 20.10 19.82
CA TYR A 56 -8.61 19.97 20.54
C TYR A 56 -9.84 20.42 19.72
N LEU A 57 -9.65 21.11 18.60
CA LEU A 57 -10.73 21.54 17.69
C LEU A 57 -10.52 20.96 16.30
N LEU A 58 -10.89 19.69 16.11
CA LEU A 58 -10.74 18.98 14.84
C LEU A 58 -12.05 18.38 14.34
N TYR A 59 -12.98 18.07 15.25
CA TYR A 59 -14.23 17.41 14.90
C TYR A 59 -15.10 18.29 14.00
N ASP A 60 -15.19 19.58 14.28
CA ASP A 60 -15.87 20.56 13.44
C ASP A 60 -15.32 20.59 12.01
N LYS A 61 -14.02 20.38 11.84
CA LYS A 61 -13.37 20.31 10.53
C LYS A 61 -13.76 19.04 9.76
N ILE A 62 -13.89 17.92 10.46
CA ILE A 62 -14.37 16.65 9.85
C ILE A 62 -15.81 16.81 9.35
N CYS A 63 -16.64 17.60 10.07
CA CYS A 63 -18.03 17.84 9.72
C CYS A 63 -18.23 18.90 8.61
N ARG A 64 -17.16 19.50 8.08
CA ARG A 64 -17.25 20.50 7.01
C ARG A 64 -17.79 19.87 5.73
N GLU A 65 -18.69 20.58 5.08
CA GLU A 65 -19.33 20.14 3.85
C GLU A 65 -18.32 19.89 2.71
N ASP A 66 -17.38 20.81 2.51
CA ASP A 66 -16.33 20.67 1.48
C ASP A 66 -15.43 19.44 1.74
N ILE A 67 -15.14 19.13 3.00
CA ILE A 67 -14.37 17.93 3.39
C ILE A 67 -15.16 16.65 3.14
N LEU A 68 -16.45 16.61 3.50
CA LEU A 68 -17.31 15.44 3.28
C LEU A 68 -17.54 15.20 1.77
N ARG A 69 -17.78 16.26 1.00
CA ARG A 69 -17.91 16.19 -0.46
C ARG A 69 -16.64 15.64 -1.14
N HIS A 70 -15.49 16.14 -0.73
CA HIS A 70 -14.19 15.64 -1.24
C HIS A 70 -13.91 14.21 -0.79
N ALA A 71 -14.24 13.87 0.46
CA ALA A 71 -14.11 12.51 0.99
C ALA A 71 -14.97 11.50 0.23
N TYR A 72 -16.21 11.89 -0.13
CA TYR A 72 -17.09 11.08 -1.00
C TYR A 72 -16.46 10.85 -2.37
N ALA A 73 -15.97 11.91 -3.01
CA ALA A 73 -15.33 11.83 -4.32
C ALA A 73 -14.09 10.90 -4.31
N LEU A 74 -13.27 10.98 -3.25
CA LEU A 74 -12.13 10.08 -3.06
C LEU A 74 -12.57 8.62 -2.83
N ALA A 75 -13.60 8.40 -1.99
CA ALA A 75 -14.11 7.07 -1.74
C ALA A 75 -14.70 6.45 -3.00
N ARG A 76 -15.44 7.25 -3.82
CA ARG A 76 -16.01 6.84 -5.10
C ARG A 76 -14.94 6.48 -6.14
N SER A 77 -13.86 7.27 -6.23
CA SER A 77 -12.77 7.00 -7.17
C SER A 77 -12.06 5.66 -6.92
N ASN A 78 -12.12 5.15 -5.69
CA ASN A 78 -11.58 3.85 -5.31
C ASN A 78 -12.51 2.67 -5.66
N ALA A 79 -13.76 2.93 -6.09
CA ALA A 79 -14.73 1.97 -6.63
C ALA A 79 -14.84 0.66 -5.81
N GLY A 80 -14.86 0.75 -4.47
CA GLY A 80 -14.90 -0.44 -3.61
C GLY A 80 -16.31 -1.04 -3.51
N ALA A 81 -16.40 -2.37 -3.29
CA ALA A 81 -17.65 -3.09 -3.11
C ALA A 81 -18.51 -2.53 -1.96
N PRO A 82 -19.86 -2.67 -1.99
CA PRO A 82 -20.77 -2.21 -0.94
C PRO A 82 -20.51 -2.91 0.40
N GLY A 83 -20.90 -2.27 1.50
CA GLY A 83 -20.81 -2.81 2.85
C GLY A 83 -21.90 -3.85 3.16
N VAL A 84 -22.29 -3.94 4.44
CA VAL A 84 -23.38 -4.82 4.91
C VAL A 84 -24.76 -4.35 4.46
N ASP A 85 -24.90 -3.04 4.19
CA ASP A 85 -26.12 -2.38 3.72
C ASP A 85 -26.42 -2.62 2.24
N GLY A 86 -25.47 -3.15 1.48
CA GLY A 86 -25.61 -3.36 0.04
C GLY A 86 -25.60 -2.08 -0.80
N VAL A 87 -25.56 -0.90 -0.19
CA VAL A 87 -25.63 0.40 -0.87
C VAL A 87 -24.38 0.63 -1.72
N THR A 88 -24.58 0.98 -2.98
CA THR A 88 -23.51 1.32 -3.94
C THR A 88 -23.39 2.83 -4.14
N PHE A 89 -22.30 3.28 -4.75
CA PHE A 89 -22.14 4.69 -5.13
C PHE A 89 -23.18 5.11 -6.19
N ALA A 90 -23.60 4.19 -7.06
CA ALA A 90 -24.65 4.46 -8.05
C ALA A 90 -26.00 4.73 -7.37
N ASP A 91 -26.36 3.95 -6.36
CA ASP A 91 -27.60 4.14 -5.61
C ASP A 91 -27.62 5.52 -4.92
N ILE A 92 -26.50 5.94 -4.33
CA ILE A 92 -26.40 7.27 -3.68
C ILE A 92 -26.51 8.39 -4.71
N ASP A 93 -25.87 8.25 -5.88
CA ASP A 93 -25.95 9.27 -6.93
C ASP A 93 -27.36 9.38 -7.50
N LEU A 94 -28.10 8.26 -7.65
CA LEU A 94 -29.48 8.24 -8.10
C LEU A 94 -30.46 8.81 -7.06
N SER A 95 -30.23 8.54 -5.77
CA SER A 95 -31.09 9.05 -4.68
C SER A 95 -30.84 10.52 -4.30
N GLY A 96 -29.82 11.15 -4.89
CA GLY A 96 -29.48 12.54 -4.61
C GLY A 96 -28.27 12.68 -3.64
N ARG A 97 -27.07 12.68 -4.20
CA ARG A 97 -25.81 12.74 -3.45
C ARG A 97 -25.73 13.89 -2.44
N GLU A 98 -26.18 15.08 -2.83
CA GLU A 98 -26.06 16.26 -1.95
C GLU A 98 -26.95 16.15 -0.72
N ALA A 99 -28.20 15.66 -0.88
CA ALA A 99 -29.10 15.38 0.23
C ALA A 99 -28.56 14.30 1.15
N TRP A 100 -27.97 13.24 0.58
CA TRP A 100 -27.34 12.17 1.34
C TRP A 100 -26.14 12.68 2.16
N LEU A 101 -25.28 13.54 1.58
CA LEU A 101 -24.17 14.17 2.29
C LEU A 101 -24.64 15.12 3.39
N ALA A 102 -25.72 15.86 3.16
CA ALA A 102 -26.32 16.74 4.16
C ALA A 102 -26.85 15.95 5.38
N GLY A 103 -27.54 14.84 5.15
CA GLY A 103 -28.00 13.95 6.22
C GLY A 103 -26.83 13.34 7.02
N LEU A 104 -25.76 12.87 6.32
CA LEU A 104 -24.56 12.38 6.98
C LEU A 104 -23.87 13.47 7.82
N ARG A 105 -23.82 14.70 7.31
CA ARG A 105 -23.29 15.86 8.03
C ARG A 105 -24.12 16.16 9.28
N GLU A 106 -25.44 16.14 9.18
CA GLU A 106 -26.35 16.34 10.30
C GLU A 106 -26.11 15.33 11.43
N GLU A 107 -26.02 14.04 11.09
CA GLU A 107 -25.70 13.00 12.07
C GLU A 107 -24.34 13.24 12.78
N LEU A 108 -23.33 13.73 12.05
CA LEU A 108 -22.05 14.07 12.63
C LEU A 108 -22.19 15.28 13.57
N VAL A 109 -22.84 16.35 13.15
CA VAL A 109 -23.04 17.57 13.94
C VAL A 109 -23.82 17.27 15.23
N LEU A 110 -24.90 16.50 15.12
CA LEU A 110 -25.70 16.05 16.25
C LEU A 110 -25.04 14.96 17.10
N LYS A 111 -23.86 14.45 16.67
CA LYS A 111 -23.11 13.38 17.36
C LYS A 111 -23.87 12.05 17.46
N THR A 112 -24.86 11.85 16.62
CA THR A 112 -25.69 10.63 16.53
C THR A 112 -25.03 9.56 15.67
N TYR A 113 -24.06 9.92 14.82
CA TYR A 113 -23.37 8.98 13.95
C TYR A 113 -22.86 7.76 14.73
N ARG A 114 -23.13 6.58 14.19
CA ARG A 114 -22.59 5.29 14.62
C ARG A 114 -22.15 4.51 13.36
N PRO A 115 -20.98 3.89 13.36
CA PRO A 115 -20.57 3.05 12.24
C PRO A 115 -21.44 1.79 12.16
N ASN A 116 -21.72 1.36 10.96
CA ASN A 116 -22.36 0.10 10.70
C ASN A 116 -21.40 -1.08 10.93
N PRO A 117 -21.91 -2.32 11.05
CA PRO A 117 -21.07 -3.50 11.04
C PRO A 117 -20.20 -3.56 9.79
N VAL A 118 -18.99 -4.09 9.92
CA VAL A 118 -18.07 -4.27 8.81
C VAL A 118 -18.33 -5.63 8.18
N ARG A 119 -18.58 -5.67 6.87
CA ARG A 119 -18.76 -6.93 6.12
C ARG A 119 -17.43 -7.62 5.95
N ARG A 120 -17.27 -8.84 6.51
CA ARG A 120 -16.08 -9.65 6.34
C ARG A 120 -16.14 -10.47 5.06
N VAL A 121 -15.07 -10.44 4.28
CA VAL A 121 -14.87 -11.28 3.10
C VAL A 121 -13.49 -11.90 3.20
N SER A 122 -13.40 -13.21 3.08
CA SER A 122 -12.13 -13.93 3.01
C SER A 122 -11.55 -13.84 1.61
N ILE A 123 -10.29 -13.42 1.52
CA ILE A 123 -9.53 -13.41 0.25
C ILE A 123 -8.44 -14.47 0.35
N PRO A 124 -8.33 -15.41 -0.61
CA PRO A 124 -7.30 -16.41 -0.60
C PRO A 124 -5.90 -15.77 -0.70
N LYS A 125 -5.00 -16.21 0.16
CA LYS A 125 -3.59 -15.86 0.09
C LYS A 125 -2.86 -16.77 -0.89
N PRO A 126 -1.75 -16.30 -1.49
CA PRO A 126 -0.94 -17.13 -2.39
C PRO A 126 -0.28 -18.34 -1.72
N ASP A 127 -0.24 -18.36 -0.39
CA ASP A 127 0.33 -19.43 0.45
C ASP A 127 -0.73 -20.46 0.89
N GLY A 128 -1.94 -20.41 0.33
CA GLY A 128 -3.06 -21.31 0.63
C GLY A 128 -3.87 -20.91 1.88
N GLY A 129 -3.48 -19.85 2.58
CA GLY A 129 -4.25 -19.32 3.70
C GLY A 129 -5.31 -18.31 3.26
N GLU A 130 -6.15 -17.86 4.19
CA GLU A 130 -7.15 -16.81 3.98
C GLU A 130 -6.73 -15.50 4.64
N ARG A 131 -7.08 -14.38 4.00
CA ARG A 131 -6.96 -13.04 4.57
C ARG A 131 -8.36 -12.47 4.78
N PRO A 132 -8.81 -12.30 6.02
CA PRO A 132 -10.09 -11.64 6.28
C PRO A 132 -9.99 -10.16 5.94
N LEU A 133 -10.81 -9.70 5.01
CA LEU A 133 -10.94 -8.29 4.65
C LEU A 133 -12.27 -7.76 5.17
N GLY A 134 -12.24 -6.67 5.93
CA GLY A 134 -13.43 -5.96 6.36
C GLY A 134 -13.80 -4.86 5.36
N ILE A 135 -15.03 -4.86 4.90
CA ILE A 135 -15.56 -3.87 3.97
C ILE A 135 -16.56 -2.98 4.73
N PRO A 136 -16.18 -1.74 5.13
CA PRO A 136 -17.12 -0.78 5.71
C PRO A 136 -18.15 -0.32 4.71
N THR A 137 -19.30 0.19 5.18
CA THR A 137 -20.30 0.85 4.33
C THR A 137 -19.70 2.08 3.64
N ILE A 138 -20.32 2.57 2.56
CA ILE A 138 -19.86 3.80 1.90
C ILE A 138 -19.93 4.98 2.87
N ARG A 139 -20.98 5.04 3.69
CA ARG A 139 -21.14 6.04 4.74
C ARG A 139 -19.94 6.09 5.67
N ASP A 140 -19.52 4.95 6.18
CA ASP A 140 -18.38 4.85 7.09
C ASP A 140 -17.04 5.17 6.39
N ARG A 141 -16.90 4.78 5.11
CA ARG A 141 -15.71 5.14 4.31
C ARG A 141 -15.59 6.65 4.12
N VAL A 142 -16.71 7.34 3.88
CA VAL A 142 -16.71 8.81 3.72
C VAL A 142 -16.28 9.48 5.03
N VAL A 143 -16.85 9.07 6.17
CA VAL A 143 -16.47 9.64 7.49
C VAL A 143 -15.01 9.34 7.84
N GLN A 144 -14.55 8.11 7.60
CA GLN A 144 -13.13 7.75 7.82
C GLN A 144 -12.18 8.53 6.89
N THR A 145 -12.58 8.77 5.64
CA THR A 145 -11.79 9.57 4.69
C THR A 145 -11.75 11.04 5.11
N ALA A 146 -12.89 11.60 5.55
CA ALA A 146 -12.95 12.97 6.09
C ALA A 146 -12.04 13.14 7.31
N ALA A 147 -12.10 12.19 8.24
CA ALA A 147 -11.21 12.18 9.40
C ALA A 147 -9.73 12.05 8.98
N LYS A 148 -9.42 11.17 8.02
CA LYS A 148 -8.05 11.03 7.49
C LYS A 148 -7.54 12.33 6.89
N LEU A 149 -8.34 13.05 6.09
CA LEU A 149 -7.96 14.33 5.50
C LEU A 149 -7.54 15.38 6.55
N VAL A 150 -8.16 15.34 7.74
CA VAL A 150 -7.87 16.27 8.84
C VAL A 150 -6.71 15.79 9.72
N LEU A 151 -6.62 14.49 10.00
CA LEU A 151 -5.65 13.93 10.94
C LEU A 151 -4.27 13.67 10.31
N GLU A 152 -4.24 13.22 9.05
CA GLU A 152 -3.01 12.82 8.36
C GLU A 152 -1.93 13.92 8.39
N PRO A 153 -2.20 15.20 8.14
CA PRO A 153 -1.18 16.25 8.18
C PRO A 153 -0.52 16.41 9.56
N ILE A 154 -1.30 16.20 10.64
CA ILE A 154 -0.80 16.34 12.01
C ILE A 154 0.21 15.24 12.32
N PHE A 155 -0.12 13.99 11.99
CA PHE A 155 0.76 12.86 12.25
C PHE A 155 1.91 12.76 11.26
N GLU A 156 1.72 13.22 10.01
CA GLU A 156 2.80 13.30 9.02
C GLU A 156 3.96 14.17 9.52
N ALA A 157 3.67 15.24 10.27
CA ALA A 157 4.68 16.07 10.91
C ALA A 157 5.53 15.33 11.96
N ASP A 158 5.00 14.24 12.52
CA ASP A 158 5.63 13.45 13.59
C ASP A 158 6.29 12.17 13.11
N PHE A 159 5.99 11.71 11.88
CA PHE A 159 6.51 10.44 11.38
C PHE A 159 8.01 10.49 11.14
N GLU A 160 8.70 9.44 11.59
CA GLU A 160 10.14 9.26 11.35
C GLU A 160 10.43 9.04 9.86
N ASP A 161 11.62 9.46 9.42
CA ASP A 161 12.05 9.34 8.02
C ASP A 161 12.20 7.89 7.55
N SER A 162 12.37 6.97 8.47
CA SER A 162 12.44 5.52 8.21
C SER A 162 11.08 4.86 7.91
N ALA A 163 9.94 5.58 8.05
CA ALA A 163 8.61 5.11 7.69
C ALA A 163 8.24 5.51 6.27
N TYR A 164 7.84 4.54 5.43
CA TYR A 164 7.50 4.73 4.01
C TYR A 164 6.05 4.38 3.68
N GLY A 165 5.45 3.42 4.37
CA GLY A 165 4.13 2.88 4.03
C GLY A 165 2.99 3.86 4.27
N TYR A 166 2.03 3.93 3.34
CA TYR A 166 0.78 4.70 3.44
C TYR A 166 0.96 6.19 3.75
N ARG A 167 2.11 6.75 3.45
CA ARG A 167 2.38 8.18 3.58
C ARG A 167 2.13 8.89 2.25
N PRO A 168 1.72 10.18 2.27
CA PRO A 168 1.32 10.89 1.04
C PRO A 168 2.41 11.02 0.00
N VAL A 169 3.67 10.88 0.36
CA VAL A 169 4.80 11.25 -0.50
C VAL A 169 5.82 10.15 -0.65
N ARG A 170 5.72 9.11 0.16
CA ARG A 170 6.69 8.01 0.20
C ARG A 170 6.05 6.72 -0.27
N GLY A 171 6.58 6.14 -1.34
CA GLY A 171 6.08 4.91 -1.93
C GLY A 171 6.91 3.68 -1.57
N ALA A 172 6.41 2.51 -1.96
CA ALA A 172 7.14 1.26 -1.79
C ALA A 172 8.47 1.26 -2.56
N VAL A 173 8.52 1.91 -3.73
CA VAL A 173 9.75 2.02 -4.53
C VAL A 173 10.81 2.86 -3.81
N ASP A 174 10.42 3.88 -3.02
CA ASP A 174 11.36 4.69 -2.25
C ASP A 174 11.97 3.89 -1.10
N ALA A 175 11.16 3.05 -0.41
CA ALA A 175 11.66 2.09 0.57
C ALA A 175 12.62 1.08 -0.07
N VAL A 176 12.30 0.56 -1.25
CA VAL A 176 13.17 -0.35 -2.02
C VAL A 176 14.51 0.31 -2.39
N LYS A 177 14.47 1.55 -2.86
CA LYS A 177 15.70 2.32 -3.17
C LYS A 177 16.56 2.52 -1.94
N GLU A 178 15.94 2.83 -0.81
CA GLU A 178 16.67 3.01 0.45
C GLU A 178 17.30 1.71 0.94
N VAL A 179 16.60 0.59 0.90
CA VAL A 179 17.14 -0.75 1.21
C VAL A 179 18.34 -1.04 0.30
N HIS A 180 18.17 -0.83 -1.01
CA HIS A 180 19.26 -1.04 -1.99
C HIS A 180 20.48 -0.18 -1.69
N ARG A 181 20.28 1.11 -1.42
CA ARG A 181 21.33 2.04 -1.04
C ARG A 181 22.11 1.59 0.22
N LEU A 182 21.38 1.09 1.23
CA LEU A 182 21.97 0.66 2.49
C LEU A 182 22.80 -0.63 2.34
N ILE A 183 22.33 -1.63 1.58
CA ILE A 183 23.09 -2.86 1.34
C ILE A 183 24.38 -2.57 0.54
N CYS A 184 24.30 -1.69 -0.47
CA CYS A 184 25.48 -1.25 -1.23
C CYS A 184 26.48 -0.48 -0.37
N ARG A 185 26.02 0.20 0.69
CA ARG A 185 26.88 0.86 1.69
C ARG A 185 27.41 -0.09 2.77
N GLY A 186 27.17 -1.39 2.66
CA GLY A 186 27.72 -2.41 3.56
C GLY A 186 26.88 -2.74 4.79
N HIS A 187 25.61 -2.31 4.86
CA HIS A 187 24.66 -2.75 5.88
C HIS A 187 23.98 -4.04 5.39
N THR A 188 24.70 -5.15 5.45
CA THR A 188 24.35 -6.39 4.76
C THR A 188 23.70 -7.43 5.67
N ASP A 189 23.71 -7.23 6.99
CA ASP A 189 23.02 -8.10 7.93
C ASP A 189 21.58 -7.60 8.13
N VAL A 190 20.60 -8.45 7.85
CA VAL A 190 19.19 -8.07 7.67
C VAL A 190 18.32 -8.78 8.67
N VAL A 191 17.52 -8.02 9.40
CA VAL A 191 16.38 -8.51 10.20
C VAL A 191 15.10 -8.16 9.45
N ASP A 192 14.30 -9.17 9.12
CA ASP A 192 12.94 -9.02 8.56
C ASP A 192 11.90 -9.32 9.64
N ALA A 193 10.90 -8.43 9.85
CA ALA A 193 9.95 -8.58 10.93
C ALA A 193 8.58 -7.90 10.69
N VAL A 194 7.50 -8.48 11.27
CA VAL A 194 6.11 -8.01 11.12
C VAL A 194 5.38 -8.00 12.47
N PRO A 195 4.90 -6.84 13.00
CA PRO A 195 4.25 -6.72 14.30
C PRO A 195 2.71 -6.50 14.28
N HIS A 196 2.04 -6.78 15.43
CA HIS A 196 0.61 -6.50 15.69
C HIS A 196 0.38 -5.93 17.10
N GLY A 197 -0.49 -4.89 17.30
CA GLY A 197 -0.76 -4.35 18.65
C GLY A 197 -1.66 -3.11 18.87
N GLU A 198 -1.58 -2.47 20.05
CA GLU A 198 -2.50 -1.46 20.64
C GLU A 198 -2.28 0.01 20.17
N LEU A 199 -3.39 0.76 19.91
CA LEU A 199 -3.39 1.97 19.11
C LEU A 199 -3.80 3.28 19.84
N MET A 200 -4.86 3.26 20.68
CA MET A 200 -5.51 4.49 21.17
C MET A 200 -4.62 5.46 21.97
N LYS A 201 -3.69 4.93 22.77
CA LYS A 201 -2.75 5.76 23.56
C LYS A 201 -1.84 6.61 22.67
N SER A 202 -1.54 6.12 21.45
CA SER A 202 -0.67 6.81 20.49
C SER A 202 -1.38 7.99 19.83
N VAL A 203 -2.66 7.82 19.47
CA VAL A 203 -3.50 8.90 18.92
C VAL A 203 -3.69 10.03 19.93
N ALA A 204 -3.99 9.70 21.18
CA ALA A 204 -4.25 10.66 22.25
C ALA A 204 -3.05 11.56 22.58
N ARG A 205 -1.83 11.23 22.16
CA ARG A 205 -0.66 12.09 22.34
C ARG A 205 -0.77 13.42 21.60
N ARG A 206 -1.40 13.42 20.42
CA ARG A 206 -1.54 14.59 19.55
C ARG A 206 -2.95 15.12 19.48
N ILE A 207 -3.94 14.28 19.74
CA ILE A 207 -5.36 14.60 19.63
C ILE A 207 -5.96 14.65 21.03
N ALA A 208 -6.40 15.83 21.45
CA ALA A 208 -7.15 16.04 22.68
C ALA A 208 -8.66 16.14 22.42
N ASP A 209 -9.08 16.25 21.15
CA ASP A 209 -10.49 16.31 20.76
C ASP A 209 -11.21 15.00 21.09
N GLY A 210 -12.07 15.06 22.12
CA GLY A 210 -12.79 13.89 22.62
C GLY A 210 -13.75 13.27 21.61
N GLN A 211 -14.31 14.07 20.68
CA GLN A 211 -15.22 13.56 19.65
C GLN A 211 -14.45 12.81 18.55
N VAL A 212 -13.27 13.30 18.17
CA VAL A 212 -12.37 12.59 17.27
C VAL A 212 -11.91 11.26 17.88
N LEU A 213 -11.49 11.26 19.15
CA LEU A 213 -11.10 10.03 19.85
C LEU A 213 -12.29 9.06 19.96
N ARG A 214 -13.52 9.58 20.17
CA ARG A 214 -14.74 8.78 20.17
C ARG A 214 -15.00 8.13 18.80
N LEU A 215 -14.86 8.88 17.69
CA LEU A 215 -15.01 8.31 16.33
C LEU A 215 -14.04 7.15 16.12
N ILE A 216 -12.76 7.36 16.40
CA ILE A 216 -11.75 6.32 16.24
C ILE A 216 -12.10 5.09 17.09
N LYS A 217 -12.51 5.29 18.35
CA LYS A 217 -12.93 4.20 19.24
C LYS A 217 -14.15 3.45 18.71
N LEU A 218 -15.11 4.14 18.10
CA LEU A 218 -16.28 3.51 17.46
C LEU A 218 -15.86 2.62 16.30
N TRP A 219 -14.93 3.07 15.43
CA TRP A 219 -14.43 2.24 14.32
C TRP A 219 -13.65 1.03 14.80
N LEU A 220 -12.84 1.18 15.87
CA LEU A 220 -12.10 0.05 16.47
C LEU A 220 -13.02 -1.01 17.07
N LYS A 221 -14.20 -0.60 17.54
CA LYS A 221 -15.21 -1.45 18.16
C LYS A 221 -16.38 -1.79 17.24
N ALA A 222 -16.31 -1.45 15.94
CA ALA A 222 -17.35 -1.78 15.01
C ALA A 222 -17.54 -3.32 14.95
N PRO A 223 -18.79 -3.83 15.03
CA PRO A 223 -19.05 -5.24 14.86
C PRO A 223 -18.63 -5.72 13.47
N ILE A 224 -18.36 -7.01 13.34
CA ILE A 224 -18.02 -7.64 12.08
C ILE A 224 -19.14 -8.62 11.74
N GLU A 225 -19.72 -8.47 10.55
CA GLU A 225 -20.71 -9.41 9.99
C GLU A 225 -20.02 -10.35 9.01
N GLU A 226 -20.19 -11.63 9.24
CA GLU A 226 -19.81 -12.71 8.33
C GLU A 226 -21.08 -13.39 7.81
N ARG A 227 -21.05 -13.83 6.55
CA ARG A 227 -22.08 -14.72 5.99
C ARG A 227 -21.42 -16.04 5.69
N ASP A 228 -22.02 -17.13 6.19
CA ASP A 228 -21.58 -18.48 5.84
C ASP A 228 -22.07 -18.85 4.42
N GLY A 229 -21.67 -20.03 3.94
CA GLY A 229 -22.03 -20.51 2.60
C GLY A 229 -23.53 -20.67 2.34
N GLU A 230 -24.34 -20.73 3.41
CA GLU A 230 -25.81 -20.79 3.37
C GLU A 230 -26.47 -19.41 3.50
N GLY A 231 -25.67 -18.32 3.55
CA GLY A 231 -26.15 -16.94 3.67
C GLY A 231 -26.54 -16.52 5.09
N LYS A 232 -26.36 -17.38 6.10
CA LYS A 232 -26.68 -17.08 7.50
C LYS A 232 -25.70 -16.06 8.07
N ARG A 233 -26.23 -15.02 8.70
CA ARG A 233 -25.44 -13.95 9.29
C ARG A 233 -24.86 -14.37 10.63
N ARG A 234 -23.55 -14.19 10.80
CA ARG A 234 -22.86 -14.31 12.09
C ARG A 234 -22.23 -12.97 12.44
N MET A 235 -22.51 -12.50 13.65
CA MET A 235 -21.90 -11.27 14.18
C MET A 235 -20.75 -11.63 15.09
N SER A 236 -19.58 -11.02 14.87
CA SER A 236 -18.40 -11.18 15.72
C SER A 236 -17.77 -9.82 16.06
N GLY A 237 -16.89 -9.75 17.04
CA GLY A 237 -16.24 -8.51 17.46
C GLY A 237 -17.14 -7.61 18.34
N GLY A 238 -17.17 -6.32 18.06
CA GLY A 238 -17.91 -5.34 18.88
C GLY A 238 -17.20 -4.99 20.20
N LYS A 239 -17.94 -4.90 21.31
CA LYS A 239 -17.40 -4.50 22.61
C LYS A 239 -16.33 -5.44 23.16
N SER A 240 -16.37 -6.73 22.78
CA SER A 240 -15.41 -7.76 23.19
C SER A 240 -14.10 -7.74 22.40
N ASN A 241 -14.04 -6.97 21.30
CA ASN A 241 -12.82 -6.89 20.50
C ASN A 241 -11.78 -6.02 21.22
N ALA A 242 -10.84 -6.65 21.92
CA ALA A 242 -9.79 -6.00 22.69
C ALA A 242 -8.59 -5.58 21.83
N ARG A 243 -8.44 -6.10 20.60
CA ARG A 243 -7.22 -5.92 19.77
C ARG A 243 -7.56 -5.74 18.29
N GLY A 244 -6.89 -4.77 17.66
CA GLY A 244 -6.87 -4.57 16.21
C GLY A 244 -8.02 -3.73 15.65
N THR A 245 -7.84 -3.29 14.41
CA THR A 245 -8.89 -2.71 13.56
C THR A 245 -9.35 -3.76 12.55
N PRO A 246 -10.62 -3.76 12.11
CA PRO A 246 -11.01 -4.54 10.94
C PRO A 246 -10.08 -4.21 9.77
N GLN A 247 -9.41 -5.21 9.21
CA GLN A 247 -8.52 -5.02 8.08
C GLN A 247 -9.33 -4.56 6.86
N GLY A 248 -9.05 -3.37 6.32
CA GLY A 248 -9.77 -2.79 5.17
C GLY A 248 -10.44 -1.44 5.46
N GLY A 249 -10.47 -0.98 6.71
CA GLY A 249 -10.92 0.38 7.04
C GLY A 249 -9.98 1.45 6.44
N VAL A 250 -10.54 2.57 5.95
CA VAL A 250 -9.78 3.65 5.31
C VAL A 250 -8.82 4.35 6.28
N ALA A 251 -9.20 4.45 7.56
CA ALA A 251 -8.36 5.04 8.60
C ALA A 251 -7.31 4.07 9.15
N SER A 252 -7.44 2.74 8.93
CA SER A 252 -6.57 1.72 9.50
C SER A 252 -5.09 1.90 9.15
N PRO A 253 -4.69 2.24 7.90
CA PRO A 253 -3.29 2.47 7.55
C PRO A 253 -2.66 3.64 8.31
N LEU A 254 -3.38 4.76 8.44
CA LEU A 254 -2.90 5.91 9.21
C LEU A 254 -2.70 5.54 10.69
N LEU A 255 -3.67 4.84 11.25
CA LEU A 255 -3.63 4.40 12.64
C LEU A 255 -2.47 3.41 12.90
N ALA A 256 -2.22 2.49 11.96
CA ALA A 256 -1.08 1.57 12.03
C ALA A 256 0.26 2.31 12.01
N ASN A 257 0.41 3.30 11.11
CA ASN A 257 1.61 4.14 11.06
C ASN A 257 1.82 4.95 12.35
N ILE A 258 0.76 5.53 12.92
CA ILE A 258 0.83 6.24 14.21
C ILE A 258 1.38 5.31 15.31
N TYR A 259 0.98 4.05 15.27
CA TYR A 259 1.44 3.08 16.26
C TYR A 259 2.89 2.65 16.03
N MET A 260 3.24 2.28 14.81
CA MET A 260 4.61 1.91 14.43
C MET A 260 5.61 3.04 14.65
N ASN A 261 5.18 4.29 14.51
CA ASN A 261 6.03 5.44 14.76
C ASN A 261 6.54 5.51 16.21
N ARG A 262 5.88 4.87 17.17
CA ARG A 262 6.39 4.74 18.56
C ARG A 262 7.69 3.94 18.60
N PHE A 263 7.73 2.81 17.87
CA PHE A 263 8.95 2.00 17.75
C PHE A 263 10.06 2.78 17.06
N LEU A 264 9.78 3.40 15.91
CA LEU A 264 10.76 4.14 15.14
C LEU A 264 11.31 5.34 15.92
N LYS A 265 10.45 6.08 16.60
CA LYS A 265 10.85 7.20 17.47
C LYS A 265 11.70 6.73 18.64
N TYR A 266 11.33 5.62 19.27
CA TYR A 266 12.11 5.03 20.37
C TYR A 266 13.47 4.53 19.89
N TRP A 267 13.55 3.90 18.72
CA TRP A 267 14.80 3.52 18.05
C TRP A 267 15.75 4.73 17.91
N ARG A 268 15.25 5.84 17.40
CA ARG A 268 16.02 7.07 17.23
C ARG A 268 16.44 7.68 18.56
N LEU A 269 15.51 7.87 19.50
CA LEU A 269 15.77 8.53 20.79
C LEU A 269 16.76 7.76 21.67
N THR A 270 16.77 6.42 21.58
CA THR A 270 17.71 5.59 22.35
C THR A 270 19.05 5.36 21.63
N GLY A 271 19.28 6.02 20.49
CA GLY A 271 20.54 5.94 19.75
C GLY A 271 20.88 4.57 19.14
N ARG A 272 19.88 3.69 18.98
CA ARG A 272 20.09 2.30 18.54
C ARG A 272 20.64 2.19 17.13
N GLY A 273 20.33 3.14 16.24
CA GLY A 273 20.94 3.20 14.92
C GLY A 273 22.46 3.28 14.96
N ARG A 274 23.03 4.06 15.89
CA ARG A 274 24.48 4.14 16.12
C ARG A 274 25.02 2.90 16.82
N ALA A 275 24.39 2.48 17.91
CA ALA A 275 24.83 1.35 18.72
C ALA A 275 24.92 0.05 17.89
N PHE A 276 23.94 -0.21 17.04
CA PHE A 276 23.90 -1.40 16.19
C PHE A 276 24.43 -1.18 14.77
N ARG A 277 24.99 0.01 14.48
CA ARG A 277 25.42 0.41 13.13
C ARG A 277 24.35 0.04 12.10
N ALA A 278 23.09 0.39 12.40
CA ALA A 278 21.92 -0.13 11.69
C ALA A 278 20.92 0.97 11.33
N HIS A 279 20.20 0.71 10.26
CA HIS A 279 19.09 1.53 9.78
C HIS A 279 17.80 0.69 9.71
N VAL A 280 16.68 1.31 10.07
CA VAL A 280 15.34 0.71 9.92
C VAL A 280 14.71 1.27 8.65
N VAL A 281 14.11 0.42 7.84
CA VAL A 281 13.24 0.81 6.72
C VAL A 281 11.90 0.11 6.93
N ALA A 282 10.86 0.90 7.21
CA ALA A 282 9.53 0.40 7.54
C ALA A 282 8.51 0.78 6.45
N TYR A 283 7.69 -0.18 6.05
CA TYR A 283 6.57 0.01 5.15
C TYR A 283 5.31 -0.63 5.74
N ALA A 284 4.47 0.20 6.34
CA ALA A 284 3.30 -0.25 7.11
C ALA A 284 3.69 -1.21 8.26
N ASP A 285 3.22 -2.45 8.19
CA ASP A 285 3.49 -3.54 9.12
C ASP A 285 4.76 -4.33 8.79
N ASP A 286 5.31 -4.20 7.58
CA ASP A 286 6.57 -4.84 7.19
C ASP A 286 7.75 -3.89 7.45
N PHE A 287 8.82 -4.35 8.06
CA PHE A 287 10.05 -3.58 8.19
C PHE A 287 11.30 -4.45 8.15
N VAL A 288 12.40 -3.87 7.71
CA VAL A 288 13.73 -4.48 7.73
C VAL A 288 14.70 -3.60 8.52
N ILE A 289 15.60 -4.22 9.27
CA ILE A 289 16.73 -3.57 9.91
C ILE A 289 17.98 -4.03 9.20
N LEU A 290 18.75 -3.10 8.69
CA LEU A 290 19.96 -3.33 7.91
C LEU A 290 21.17 -2.89 8.74
N SER A 291 22.03 -3.83 9.15
CA SER A 291 23.15 -3.63 10.09
C SER A 291 24.50 -3.97 9.49
N ARG A 292 25.55 -3.54 10.16
CA ARG A 292 26.95 -3.92 9.92
C ARG A 292 27.48 -4.71 11.12
N GLY A 293 27.18 -6.02 11.18
CA GLY A 293 27.71 -6.94 12.17
C GLY A 293 26.91 -7.07 13.48
N TYR A 294 25.83 -6.29 13.69
CA TYR A 294 25.08 -6.28 14.95
C TYR A 294 23.59 -6.62 14.77
N ALA A 295 23.26 -7.43 13.78
CA ALA A 295 21.84 -7.73 13.46
C ALA A 295 21.19 -8.62 14.55
N GLY A 296 21.96 -9.48 15.22
CA GLY A 296 21.48 -10.30 16.33
C GLY A 296 21.04 -9.45 17.53
N GLU A 297 21.86 -8.51 17.94
CA GLU A 297 21.57 -7.58 19.04
C GLU A 297 20.42 -6.65 18.67
N ALA A 298 20.39 -6.18 17.44
CA ALA A 298 19.28 -5.36 16.92
C ALA A 298 17.96 -6.13 16.97
N LEU A 299 17.94 -7.42 16.60
CA LEU A 299 16.78 -8.28 16.68
C LEU A 299 16.31 -8.50 18.12
N MET A 300 17.23 -8.84 19.04
CA MET A 300 16.89 -9.05 20.45
C MET A 300 16.29 -7.80 21.07
N TRP A 301 16.91 -6.64 20.85
CA TRP A 301 16.37 -5.37 21.32
C TRP A 301 14.99 -5.05 20.71
N THR A 302 14.84 -5.30 19.42
CA THR A 302 13.56 -5.09 18.71
C THR A 302 12.46 -5.97 19.28
N LYS A 303 12.72 -7.27 19.52
CA LYS A 303 11.78 -8.19 20.19
C LYS A 303 11.34 -7.65 21.54
N ALA A 304 12.29 -7.24 22.39
CA ALA A 304 12.00 -6.70 23.71
C ALA A 304 11.14 -5.44 23.67
N VAL A 305 11.42 -4.51 22.75
CA VAL A 305 10.65 -3.28 22.58
C VAL A 305 9.25 -3.57 22.02
N MET A 306 9.14 -4.43 21.03
CA MET A 306 7.85 -4.83 20.46
C MET A 306 6.95 -5.44 21.53
N THR A 307 7.47 -6.34 22.35
CA THR A 307 6.72 -6.92 23.49
C THR A 307 6.24 -5.83 24.47
N ARG A 308 7.10 -4.86 24.82
CA ARG A 308 6.70 -3.72 25.68
C ARG A 308 5.63 -2.83 25.04
N LEU A 309 5.60 -2.76 23.71
CA LEU A 309 4.56 -2.07 22.96
C LEU A 309 3.29 -2.92 22.80
N GLY A 310 3.23 -4.16 23.33
CA GLY A 310 2.12 -5.08 23.09
C GLY A 310 2.05 -5.62 21.67
N LEU A 311 3.19 -5.57 20.96
CA LEU A 311 3.35 -6.05 19.60
C LEU A 311 4.02 -7.43 19.62
N ILE A 312 3.52 -8.36 18.83
CA ILE A 312 4.12 -9.70 18.69
C ILE A 312 4.76 -9.77 17.30
N LEU A 313 6.04 -10.09 17.25
CA LEU A 313 6.71 -10.39 16.00
C LEU A 313 6.30 -11.78 15.52
N ASN A 314 6.02 -11.92 14.24
CA ASN A 314 5.76 -13.22 13.64
C ASN A 314 7.09 -13.98 13.48
N GLU A 315 7.34 -14.91 14.37
CA GLU A 315 8.62 -15.66 14.39
C GLU A 315 8.86 -16.46 13.10
N ALA A 316 7.81 -17.03 12.51
CA ALA A 316 7.93 -17.76 11.24
C ALA A 316 8.35 -16.88 10.06
N LYS A 317 8.14 -15.54 10.16
CA LYS A 317 8.54 -14.57 9.15
C LYS A 317 9.73 -13.72 9.57
N THR A 318 10.18 -13.85 10.82
CA THR A 318 11.35 -13.12 11.32
C THR A 318 12.61 -13.93 11.05
N SER A 319 13.53 -13.38 10.28
CA SER A 319 14.77 -14.06 9.91
C SER A 319 15.98 -13.11 9.97
N LEU A 320 17.13 -13.68 10.30
CA LEU A 320 18.44 -13.04 10.15
C LEU A 320 19.08 -13.54 8.86
N LYS A 321 19.48 -12.64 8.00
CA LYS A 321 20.10 -12.96 6.71
C LYS A 321 21.29 -12.08 6.44
N ASN A 322 22.24 -12.59 5.65
CA ASN A 322 23.34 -11.78 5.15
C ASN A 322 23.20 -11.57 3.64
N ALA A 323 22.92 -10.34 3.24
CA ALA A 323 22.66 -9.96 1.86
C ALA A 323 23.85 -10.20 0.91
N ARG A 324 25.08 -10.44 1.41
CA ARG A 324 26.23 -10.83 0.57
C ARG A 324 26.25 -12.32 0.23
N ARG A 325 25.53 -13.14 1.01
CA ARG A 325 25.56 -14.60 0.87
C ARG A 325 24.24 -15.15 0.32
N GLU A 326 23.14 -14.53 0.70
CA GLU A 326 21.80 -15.02 0.37
C GLU A 326 20.84 -13.87 0.01
N HIS A 327 19.73 -14.22 -0.65
CA HIS A 327 18.70 -13.26 -0.99
C HIS A 327 17.66 -13.13 0.13
N PHE A 328 17.13 -11.92 0.31
CA PHE A 328 15.94 -11.66 1.10
C PHE A 328 14.91 -10.87 0.28
N ASP A 329 13.64 -11.12 0.56
CA ASP A 329 12.53 -10.48 -0.15
C ASP A 329 11.93 -9.35 0.72
N PHE A 330 11.77 -8.16 0.14
CA PHE A 330 11.07 -7.04 0.77
C PHE A 330 10.26 -6.29 -0.28
N LEU A 331 8.97 -6.03 -0.01
CA LEU A 331 8.03 -5.34 -0.91
C LEU A 331 7.98 -5.91 -2.33
N GLY A 332 8.09 -7.23 -2.46
CA GLY A 332 8.06 -7.93 -3.74
C GLY A 332 9.35 -7.92 -4.54
N TYR A 333 10.38 -7.22 -4.07
CA TYR A 333 11.73 -7.31 -4.59
C TYR A 333 12.53 -8.36 -3.82
N SER A 334 13.53 -8.94 -4.50
CA SER A 334 14.54 -9.80 -3.93
C SER A 334 15.89 -9.07 -3.95
N PHE A 335 16.50 -8.91 -2.79
CA PHE A 335 17.78 -8.24 -2.60
C PHE A 335 18.87 -9.26 -2.31
N GLY A 336 20.05 -9.08 -2.86
CA GLY A 336 21.17 -9.99 -2.62
C GLY A 336 22.25 -9.91 -3.68
N PRO A 337 23.14 -10.94 -3.78
CA PRO A 337 24.24 -10.97 -4.72
C PRO A 337 23.75 -11.33 -6.13
N TYR A 338 24.15 -10.55 -7.10
CA TYR A 338 23.94 -10.78 -8.53
C TYR A 338 25.25 -10.83 -9.26
N CYS A 339 25.40 -11.74 -10.23
CA CYS A 339 26.56 -11.84 -11.08
C CYS A 339 26.30 -11.14 -12.43
N TYR A 340 27.18 -10.22 -12.81
CA TYR A 340 27.14 -9.63 -14.13
C TYR A 340 27.81 -10.56 -15.13
N LYS A 341 27.02 -11.13 -16.04
CA LYS A 341 27.46 -12.16 -17.00
C LYS A 341 28.55 -11.69 -17.98
N GLY A 342 28.70 -10.37 -18.16
CA GLY A 342 29.69 -9.81 -19.08
C GLY A 342 31.13 -9.94 -18.59
N ASN A 343 31.37 -9.82 -17.26
CA ASN A 343 32.70 -9.87 -16.67
C ASN A 343 32.84 -10.78 -15.45
N GLY A 344 31.77 -11.51 -15.08
CA GLY A 344 31.77 -12.42 -13.93
C GLY A 344 31.75 -11.73 -12.56
N GLN A 345 31.69 -10.41 -12.47
CA GLN A 345 31.70 -9.68 -11.21
C GLN A 345 30.39 -9.81 -10.43
N TRP A 346 30.52 -9.99 -9.12
CA TRP A 346 29.41 -10.02 -8.19
C TRP A 346 29.14 -8.64 -7.61
N TYR A 347 27.88 -8.28 -7.51
CA TYR A 347 27.43 -7.01 -6.93
C TYR A 347 26.11 -7.21 -6.18
N LEU A 348 25.83 -6.33 -5.22
CA LEU A 348 24.55 -6.34 -4.51
C LEU A 348 23.52 -5.52 -5.28
N SER A 349 22.33 -6.09 -5.46
CA SER A 349 21.25 -5.41 -6.17
C SER A 349 19.87 -5.86 -5.71
N ALA A 350 18.86 -5.27 -6.33
CA ALA A 350 17.45 -5.62 -6.20
C ALA A 350 16.90 -6.11 -7.54
N SER A 351 16.01 -7.09 -7.53
CA SER A 351 15.31 -7.60 -8.71
C SER A 351 13.89 -8.01 -8.33
N PRO A 352 12.94 -8.12 -9.27
CA PRO A 352 11.63 -8.69 -8.96
C PRO A 352 11.77 -10.07 -8.31
N SER A 353 11.09 -10.31 -7.18
CA SER A 353 11.16 -11.61 -6.50
C SER A 353 10.49 -12.71 -7.33
N LYS A 354 10.90 -13.97 -7.12
CA LYS A 354 10.31 -15.13 -7.79
C LYS A 354 8.78 -15.17 -7.60
N LYS A 355 8.29 -14.84 -6.39
CA LYS A 355 6.86 -14.77 -6.08
C LYS A 355 6.15 -13.69 -6.89
N SER A 356 6.77 -12.54 -7.09
CA SER A 356 6.21 -11.44 -7.89
C SER A 356 6.09 -11.81 -9.37
N VAL A 357 7.10 -12.50 -9.91
CA VAL A 357 7.07 -13.01 -11.29
C VAL A 357 6.02 -14.10 -11.48
N GLN A 358 5.88 -15.03 -10.51
CA GLN A 358 4.83 -16.05 -10.54
C GLN A 358 3.43 -15.46 -10.55
N ARG A 359 3.18 -14.43 -9.70
CA ARG A 359 1.89 -13.70 -9.68
C ARG A 359 1.60 -13.01 -11.01
N LEU A 360 2.62 -12.41 -11.65
CA LEU A 360 2.45 -11.85 -12.99
C LEU A 360 2.06 -12.93 -13.98
N LYS A 361 2.77 -14.07 -14.00
CA LYS A 361 2.48 -15.17 -14.91
C LYS A 361 1.06 -15.73 -14.72
N ALA A 362 0.62 -15.90 -13.47
CA ALA A 362 -0.74 -16.32 -13.17
C ALA A 362 -1.77 -15.33 -13.74
N LYS A 363 -1.59 -14.04 -13.49
CA LYS A 363 -2.52 -13.01 -13.99
C LYS A 363 -2.56 -12.91 -15.52
N VAL A 364 -1.41 -13.07 -16.18
CA VAL A 364 -1.35 -13.18 -17.66
C VAL A 364 -2.10 -14.44 -18.12
N GLY A 365 -1.97 -15.55 -17.38
CA GLY A 365 -2.71 -16.78 -17.65
C GLY A 365 -4.23 -16.59 -17.57
N ASP A 366 -4.71 -15.87 -16.54
CA ASP A 366 -6.14 -15.57 -16.37
C ASP A 366 -6.68 -14.70 -17.51
N LEU A 367 -5.95 -13.64 -17.89
CA LEU A 367 -6.34 -12.75 -19.00
C LEU A 367 -6.40 -13.46 -20.35
N LEU A 368 -5.51 -14.45 -20.55
CA LEU A 368 -5.38 -15.23 -21.79
C LEU A 368 -5.98 -16.65 -21.64
N ALA A 369 -6.95 -16.82 -20.73
CA ALA A 369 -7.62 -18.09 -20.53
C ALA A 369 -8.40 -18.53 -21.78
N PRO A 370 -8.56 -19.85 -22.03
CA PRO A 370 -9.31 -20.37 -23.18
C PRO A 370 -10.73 -19.87 -23.30
N GLY A 371 -11.40 -19.62 -22.16
CA GLY A 371 -12.78 -19.14 -22.09
C GLY A 371 -12.94 -17.62 -22.23
N ASN A 372 -11.86 -16.86 -22.36
CA ASN A 372 -11.98 -15.43 -22.58
C ASN A 372 -12.33 -15.13 -24.03
N ASN A 373 -13.54 -14.64 -24.29
CA ASN A 373 -14.09 -14.31 -25.61
C ASN A 373 -14.12 -12.80 -25.89
N ASP A 374 -13.58 -11.96 -25.00
CA ASP A 374 -13.56 -10.50 -25.20
C ASP A 374 -12.83 -10.12 -26.48
N PRO A 375 -13.20 -9.04 -27.18
CA PRO A 375 -12.47 -8.55 -28.36
C PRO A 375 -10.98 -8.40 -28.11
N TRP A 376 -10.15 -8.71 -29.12
CA TRP A 376 -8.69 -8.62 -28.95
C TRP A 376 -8.20 -7.26 -28.47
N PRO A 377 -8.69 -6.12 -28.95
CA PRO A 377 -8.27 -4.81 -28.44
C PRO A 377 -8.45 -4.69 -26.91
N ASP A 378 -9.56 -5.16 -26.35
CA ASP A 378 -9.86 -5.07 -24.93
C ASP A 378 -8.92 -5.98 -24.11
N VAL A 379 -8.69 -7.22 -24.59
CA VAL A 379 -7.74 -8.16 -23.98
C VAL A 379 -6.31 -7.60 -24.03
N ARG A 380 -5.90 -7.04 -25.18
CA ARG A 380 -4.59 -6.40 -25.35
C ARG A 380 -4.40 -5.23 -24.38
N ASP A 381 -5.39 -4.34 -24.29
CA ASP A 381 -5.29 -3.13 -23.47
C ASP A 381 -5.27 -3.48 -21.99
N ALA A 382 -6.06 -4.46 -21.56
CA ALA A 382 -6.01 -4.98 -20.20
C ALA A 382 -4.64 -5.63 -19.89
N LEU A 383 -4.09 -6.42 -20.82
CA LEU A 383 -2.77 -7.04 -20.70
C LEU A 383 -1.68 -5.99 -20.63
N ASN A 384 -1.67 -5.02 -21.56
CA ASN A 384 -0.66 -3.97 -21.64
C ASN A 384 -0.71 -3.06 -20.41
N GLY A 385 -1.90 -2.68 -19.93
CA GLY A 385 -2.06 -1.89 -18.72
C GLY A 385 -1.50 -2.60 -17.48
N PHE A 386 -1.73 -3.91 -17.39
CA PHE A 386 -1.19 -4.73 -16.31
C PHE A 386 0.34 -4.87 -16.39
N LEU A 387 0.87 -5.19 -17.57
CA LEU A 387 2.31 -5.33 -17.81
C LEU A 387 3.06 -4.02 -17.55
N PHE A 388 2.52 -2.90 -18.03
CA PHE A 388 3.10 -1.56 -17.82
C PHE A 388 3.14 -1.19 -16.33
N GLY A 389 2.03 -1.37 -15.62
CA GLY A 389 1.97 -1.08 -14.18
C GLY A 389 2.96 -1.92 -13.37
N TRP A 390 3.09 -3.21 -13.72
CA TRP A 390 4.03 -4.12 -13.09
C TRP A 390 5.49 -3.73 -13.41
N ALA A 391 5.81 -3.47 -14.66
CA ALA A 391 7.16 -3.09 -15.08
C ALA A 391 7.60 -1.75 -14.47
N ARG A 392 6.68 -0.77 -14.38
CA ARG A 392 6.93 0.51 -13.72
C ARG A 392 7.27 0.34 -12.24
N TYR A 393 6.57 -0.56 -11.54
CA TYR A 393 6.88 -0.86 -10.14
C TYR A 393 8.26 -1.52 -10.01
N PHE A 394 8.59 -2.47 -10.87
CA PHE A 394 9.84 -3.24 -10.84
C PHE A 394 10.96 -2.67 -11.73
N SER A 395 10.95 -1.37 -12.00
CA SER A 395 11.95 -0.70 -12.83
C SER A 395 13.29 -0.44 -12.11
N HIS A 396 13.37 -0.64 -10.78
CA HIS A 396 14.58 -0.40 -10.01
C HIS A 396 15.49 -1.64 -9.95
N GLY A 397 16.81 -1.42 -9.98
CA GLY A 397 17.83 -2.48 -9.84
C GLY A 397 17.99 -3.36 -11.09
N THR A 398 18.33 -4.63 -10.88
CA THR A 398 18.65 -5.59 -11.94
C THR A 398 17.41 -6.31 -12.45
N HIS A 399 16.72 -5.73 -13.42
CA HIS A 399 15.43 -6.25 -13.92
C HIS A 399 15.47 -6.78 -15.37
N ARG A 400 16.48 -6.41 -16.19
CA ARG A 400 16.51 -6.74 -17.64
C ARG A 400 16.34 -8.23 -17.95
N ALA A 401 17.08 -9.10 -17.23
CA ALA A 401 16.98 -10.55 -17.47
C ALA A 401 15.59 -11.09 -17.13
N VAL A 402 14.97 -10.57 -16.08
CA VAL A 402 13.60 -10.93 -15.67
C VAL A 402 12.60 -10.44 -16.72
N PHE A 403 12.72 -9.19 -17.19
CA PHE A 403 11.84 -8.63 -18.22
C PHE A 403 11.90 -9.42 -19.52
N ARG A 404 13.10 -9.80 -19.97
CA ARG A 404 13.28 -10.67 -21.15
C ARG A 404 12.59 -12.03 -20.97
N GLY A 405 12.71 -12.62 -19.78
CA GLY A 405 12.04 -13.88 -19.46
C GLY A 405 10.51 -13.75 -19.44
N ILE A 406 10.00 -12.61 -18.97
CA ILE A 406 8.56 -12.30 -18.99
C ILE A 406 8.09 -12.06 -20.44
N ASP A 407 8.82 -11.29 -21.24
CA ASP A 407 8.47 -11.04 -22.64
C ASP A 407 8.35 -12.37 -23.41
N ARG A 408 9.31 -13.29 -23.23
CA ARG A 408 9.21 -14.62 -23.83
C ARG A 408 7.96 -15.37 -23.39
N TYR A 409 7.64 -15.39 -22.11
CA TYR A 409 6.45 -16.03 -21.57
C TYR A 409 5.16 -15.40 -22.13
N VAL A 410 5.08 -14.07 -22.16
CA VAL A 410 3.92 -13.33 -22.69
C VAL A 410 3.74 -13.64 -24.17
N TYR A 411 4.82 -13.63 -24.95
CA TYR A 411 4.79 -14.03 -26.36
C TYR A 411 4.18 -15.42 -26.55
N GLU A 412 4.67 -16.43 -25.83
CA GLU A 412 4.19 -17.81 -25.92
C GLU A 412 2.69 -17.89 -25.58
N ARG A 413 2.25 -17.23 -24.51
CA ARG A 413 0.84 -17.23 -24.06
C ARG A 413 -0.08 -16.50 -25.04
N VAL A 414 0.31 -15.35 -25.56
CA VAL A 414 -0.47 -14.58 -26.55
C VAL A 414 -0.57 -15.36 -27.86
N ARG A 415 0.53 -15.92 -28.35
CA ARG A 415 0.53 -16.77 -29.54
C ARG A 415 -0.45 -17.93 -29.41
N ASP A 416 -0.40 -18.66 -28.30
CA ASP A 416 -1.25 -19.82 -28.07
C ASP A 416 -2.74 -19.40 -27.91
N PHE A 417 -3.00 -18.23 -27.34
CA PHE A 417 -4.34 -17.64 -27.23
C PHE A 417 -4.90 -17.29 -28.63
N LEU A 418 -4.12 -16.60 -29.46
CA LEU A 418 -4.53 -16.22 -30.80
C LEU A 418 -4.66 -17.45 -31.74
N ALA A 419 -3.75 -18.43 -31.65
CA ALA A 419 -3.85 -19.66 -32.44
C ALA A 419 -5.16 -20.43 -32.13
N ARG A 420 -5.55 -20.53 -30.88
CA ARG A 420 -6.85 -21.13 -30.49
C ARG A 420 -8.04 -20.35 -31.06
N ARG A 421 -8.04 -19.02 -30.91
CA ARG A 421 -9.14 -18.17 -31.45
C ARG A 421 -9.30 -18.30 -32.94
N HIS A 422 -8.21 -18.45 -33.65
CA HIS A 422 -8.21 -18.63 -35.10
C HIS A 422 -8.33 -20.11 -35.52
N LYS A 423 -8.65 -21.03 -34.59
CA LYS A 423 -8.82 -22.49 -34.85
C LYS A 423 -7.67 -23.08 -35.66
N MET A 424 -6.44 -22.65 -35.39
CA MET A 424 -5.28 -23.08 -36.17
C MET A 424 -4.86 -24.51 -35.82
N LYS A 425 -4.48 -25.28 -36.83
CA LYS A 425 -3.77 -26.55 -36.66
C LYS A 425 -2.32 -26.24 -36.29
N GLY A 426 -1.89 -26.60 -35.08
CA GLY A 426 -0.53 -26.38 -34.57
C GLY A 426 -0.33 -25.08 -33.79
N ARG A 427 0.92 -24.79 -33.43
CA ARG A 427 1.29 -23.70 -32.49
C ARG A 427 1.16 -22.27 -33.06
N GLY A 428 0.84 -22.09 -34.32
CA GLY A 428 0.67 -20.76 -34.91
C GLY A 428 1.95 -19.92 -35.05
N THR A 429 3.14 -20.51 -34.92
CA THR A 429 4.43 -19.80 -34.82
C THR A 429 4.74 -18.94 -36.06
N ARG A 430 4.37 -19.44 -37.28
CA ARG A 430 4.58 -18.70 -38.54
C ARG A 430 3.63 -17.47 -38.61
N ARG A 431 2.36 -17.65 -38.27
CA ARG A 431 1.34 -16.59 -38.36
C ARG A 431 1.44 -15.57 -37.27
N PHE A 432 1.83 -15.99 -36.04
CA PHE A 432 1.97 -15.14 -34.86
C PHE A 432 3.43 -15.13 -34.39
N SER A 433 4.32 -14.64 -35.26
CA SER A 433 5.74 -14.44 -34.95
C SER A 433 5.90 -13.35 -33.89
N CYS A 434 7.10 -13.21 -33.29
CA CYS A 434 7.40 -12.14 -32.36
C CYS A 434 7.09 -10.74 -32.92
N ASN A 435 7.40 -10.53 -34.23
CA ASN A 435 7.13 -9.24 -34.86
C ASN A 435 5.64 -8.96 -35.00
N VAL A 436 4.84 -9.98 -35.30
CA VAL A 436 3.39 -9.88 -35.39
C VAL A 436 2.81 -9.60 -34.00
N VAL A 437 3.19 -10.33 -32.96
CA VAL A 437 2.64 -10.18 -31.60
C VAL A 437 3.00 -8.84 -31.01
N TYR A 438 4.25 -8.44 -31.05
CA TYR A 438 4.73 -7.20 -30.45
C TYR A 438 4.56 -5.96 -31.35
N GLY A 439 4.55 -6.13 -32.66
CA GLY A 439 4.33 -5.06 -33.64
C GLY A 439 2.85 -4.91 -34.00
N GLU A 440 2.34 -5.76 -34.88
CA GLU A 440 0.99 -5.65 -35.47
C GLU A 440 -0.13 -5.81 -34.42
N ARG A 441 0.02 -6.75 -33.48
CA ARG A 441 -0.97 -7.01 -32.42
C ARG A 441 -0.86 -6.05 -31.24
N GLY A 442 0.20 -5.24 -31.17
CA GLY A 442 0.37 -4.14 -30.23
C GLY A 442 0.59 -4.57 -28.77
N VAL A 443 1.12 -5.76 -28.54
CA VAL A 443 1.46 -6.21 -27.17
C VAL A 443 2.69 -5.46 -26.67
N LEU A 444 2.67 -5.02 -25.42
CA LEU A 444 3.78 -4.31 -24.79
C LEU A 444 4.99 -5.23 -24.58
N ARG A 445 6.17 -4.77 -25.01
CA ARG A 445 7.45 -5.45 -24.76
C ARG A 445 8.20 -4.74 -23.65
N LEU A 446 8.38 -5.41 -22.50
CA LEU A 446 8.97 -4.81 -21.29
C LEU A 446 10.44 -4.42 -21.49
N GLU A 447 11.20 -5.23 -22.22
CA GLU A 447 12.62 -4.96 -22.49
C GLU A 447 12.85 -3.66 -23.28
N ARG A 448 11.85 -3.16 -24.02
CA ARG A 448 11.93 -1.92 -24.81
C ARG A 448 11.44 -0.67 -24.07
N LEU A 449 10.97 -0.79 -22.84
CA LEU A 449 10.56 0.37 -22.07
C LEU A 449 11.76 1.28 -21.76
N PRO A 450 11.60 2.62 -21.76
CA PRO A 450 12.71 3.58 -21.64
C PRO A 450 13.62 3.35 -20.42
N TRP A 451 13.02 3.04 -19.28
CA TRP A 451 13.78 2.74 -18.05
C TRP A 451 14.51 1.38 -18.07
N SER A 452 14.13 0.47 -18.99
CA SER A 452 14.83 -0.80 -19.18
C SER A 452 16.13 -0.63 -19.97
N LEU A 453 16.28 0.48 -20.69
CA LEU A 453 17.44 0.79 -21.50
C LEU A 453 18.52 1.55 -20.74
N ALA A 454 18.18 2.17 -19.61
CA ALA A 454 19.17 2.88 -18.79
C ALA A 454 20.20 1.90 -18.22
N PRO A 455 21.51 2.18 -18.36
CA PRO A 455 22.53 1.36 -17.71
C PRO A 455 22.36 1.47 -16.18
N CYS A 456 22.50 0.33 -15.50
CA CYS A 456 22.57 0.30 -14.03
C CYS A 456 23.91 0.96 -13.64
N THR A 457 23.97 2.28 -13.61
CA THR A 457 25.15 3.01 -13.15
C THR A 457 25.20 2.92 -11.63
N LEU A 458 25.93 1.92 -11.15
CA LEU A 458 26.53 1.96 -9.82
C LEU A 458 27.64 3.02 -9.84
N ARG A 459 27.37 4.20 -9.31
CA ARG A 459 28.40 5.07 -8.75
C ARG A 459 28.41 4.95 -7.24
#